data_ef20e79402ff6139304b22d7f91f9fa3
#
_entry.id   ef20e79402ff6139304b22d7f91f9fa3
#
_cell.length_a   1.000
_cell.length_b   1.000
_cell.length_c   1.000
_cell.angle_alpha   90.00
_cell.angle_beta   90.00
_cell.angle_gamma   90.00
#
_symmetry.space_group_name_H-M   'P 1'
#
loop_
_entity.id
_entity.type
_entity.pdbx_description
1 polymer ?
#
loop_
_entity_poly.entity_id
_entity_poly.type
_entity_poly.pdbx_seq_one_letter_code
_entity_poly.pdbx_strand_id
1 'polypeptide(L)'
;MALQTMRDALRFQYKNATVTVIASKALDEFTIQDSTFGPVEKGREFDVPRWAANVLIATNRAKLKDPILGVPDLQKALWRETGEPVLQSLPPNYYFQVRGAIEHLTQLNRKAPNDVRMVAQTKMETLLRDLIDNRLMKLMKLSLREERVRETKKKMTEEERWLFDRLVILLRNWQKEVTEIEVSD
;
A
#
# COMPACT_ATOMS: atom_id res chain seq x y z
N MET A 1 2.72 6.73 19.66
CA MET A 1 3.48 7.79 18.97
C MET A 1 4.26 7.28 17.75
N ALA A 2 5.15 6.29 17.86
CA ALA A 2 5.96 5.81 16.72
C ALA A 2 5.20 5.23 15.50
N LEU A 3 4.09 4.51 15.70
CA LEU A 3 3.23 3.98 14.64
C LEU A 3 2.54 5.07 13.81
N GLN A 4 2.05 6.10 14.50
CA GLN A 4 1.42 7.26 13.88
C GLN A 4 2.41 8.00 12.98
N THR A 5 3.60 8.30 13.51
CA THR A 5 4.66 9.00 12.78
C THR A 5 5.10 8.24 11.52
N MET A 6 5.27 6.90 11.63
CA MET A 6 5.60 6.06 10.49
C MET A 6 4.48 6.10 9.43
N ARG A 7 3.24 5.93 9.86
CA ARG A 7 2.09 5.96 8.95
C ARG A 7 1.98 7.31 8.22
N ASP A 8 2.20 8.41 8.93
CA ASP A 8 2.11 9.74 8.36
C ASP A 8 3.26 10.01 7.37
N ALA A 9 4.49 9.53 7.67
CA ALA A 9 5.62 9.61 6.75
C ALA A 9 5.36 8.80 5.46
N LEU A 10 4.91 7.55 5.57
CA LEU A 10 4.59 6.71 4.41
C LEU A 10 3.41 7.28 3.61
N ARG A 11 2.40 7.82 4.28
CA ARG A 11 1.28 8.50 3.63
C ARG A 11 1.74 9.75 2.87
N PHE A 12 2.67 10.51 3.43
CA PHE A 12 3.27 11.67 2.76
C PHE A 12 4.04 11.24 1.52
N GLN A 13 4.90 10.22 1.63
CA GLN A 13 5.64 9.66 0.50
C GLN A 13 4.69 9.18 -0.60
N TYR A 14 3.65 8.41 -0.25
CA TYR A 14 2.66 7.93 -1.20
C TYR A 14 1.92 9.06 -1.93
N LYS A 15 1.53 10.11 -1.20
CA LYS A 15 0.84 11.28 -1.80
C LYS A 15 1.74 12.04 -2.78
N ASN A 16 3.03 12.11 -2.50
CA ASN A 16 4.00 12.80 -3.36
C ASN A 16 4.65 11.89 -4.41
N ALA A 17 4.37 10.59 -4.40
CA ALA A 17 4.85 9.67 -5.42
C ALA A 17 4.35 10.11 -6.81
N THR A 18 5.24 10.12 -7.78
CA THR A 18 4.92 10.42 -9.18
C THR A 18 4.02 9.34 -9.75
N VAL A 19 2.97 9.75 -10.47
CA VAL A 19 2.05 8.88 -11.19
C VAL A 19 1.80 9.43 -12.58
N THR A 20 1.68 8.53 -13.55
CA THR A 20 1.35 8.90 -14.92
C THR A 20 -0.16 9.02 -15.08
N VAL A 21 -0.61 10.11 -15.63
CA VAL A 21 -2.01 10.38 -15.97
C VAL A 21 -2.16 10.66 -17.47
N ILE A 22 -3.38 10.41 -17.97
CA ILE A 22 -3.77 10.69 -19.35
C ILE A 22 -4.74 11.87 -19.33
N ALA A 23 -4.43 12.94 -20.06
CA ALA A 23 -5.31 14.11 -20.15
C ALA A 23 -6.65 13.75 -20.80
N SER A 24 -7.75 13.98 -20.10
CA SER A 24 -9.12 13.77 -20.64
C SER A 24 -9.61 14.94 -21.50
N LYS A 25 -9.00 16.11 -21.30
CA LYS A 25 -9.23 17.37 -22.05
C LYS A 25 -7.90 18.05 -22.28
N ALA A 26 -7.85 18.99 -23.22
CA ALA A 26 -6.71 19.88 -23.32
C ALA A 26 -6.56 20.67 -22.00
N LEU A 27 -5.36 20.77 -21.52
CA LEU A 27 -4.99 21.51 -20.31
C LEU A 27 -4.07 22.66 -20.71
N ASP A 28 -4.42 23.85 -20.26
CA ASP A 28 -3.52 24.99 -20.35
C ASP A 28 -2.32 24.77 -19.42
N GLU A 29 -1.32 25.60 -19.57
CA GLU A 29 -0.16 25.59 -18.66
C GLU A 29 -0.63 25.81 -17.21
N PHE A 30 -0.15 24.99 -16.30
CA PHE A 30 -0.43 25.10 -14.87
C PHE A 30 0.81 24.77 -14.05
N THR A 31 0.96 25.45 -12.92
CA THR A 31 2.08 25.25 -12.01
C THR A 31 1.64 24.47 -10.79
N ILE A 32 2.42 23.46 -10.39
CA ILE A 32 2.26 22.70 -9.17
C ILE A 32 3.56 22.81 -8.40
N GLN A 33 3.54 23.50 -7.26
CA GLN A 33 4.75 23.85 -6.51
C GLN A 33 5.74 24.59 -7.45
N ASP A 34 6.97 24.08 -7.56
CA ASP A 34 8.03 24.66 -8.41
C ASP A 34 8.09 24.04 -9.82
N SER A 35 7.13 23.21 -10.17
CA SER A 35 7.08 22.51 -11.46
C SER A 35 5.93 23.01 -12.33
N THR A 36 6.24 23.44 -13.52
CA THR A 36 5.26 23.88 -14.53
C THR A 36 4.93 22.73 -15.47
N PHE A 37 3.66 22.52 -15.70
CA PHE A 37 3.10 21.47 -16.55
C PHE A 37 2.25 22.10 -17.64
N GLY A 38 2.37 21.56 -18.84
CA GLY A 38 1.54 21.99 -19.97
C GLY A 38 2.21 22.96 -20.93
N PRO A 39 1.47 23.39 -21.93
CA PRO A 39 0.15 22.89 -22.27
C PRO A 39 0.14 21.39 -22.62
N VAL A 40 -0.92 20.67 -22.22
CA VAL A 40 -1.06 19.23 -22.48
C VAL A 40 -2.29 18.98 -23.35
N GLU A 41 -2.09 18.35 -24.50
CA GLU A 41 -3.18 17.98 -25.40
C GLU A 41 -4.02 16.84 -24.84
N LYS A 42 -5.30 16.77 -25.25
CA LYS A 42 -6.18 15.65 -24.89
C LYS A 42 -5.57 14.32 -25.36
N GLY A 43 -5.57 13.33 -24.47
CA GLY A 43 -5.05 11.98 -24.73
C GLY A 43 -3.56 11.83 -24.46
N ARG A 44 -2.82 12.90 -24.17
CA ARG A 44 -1.40 12.83 -23.86
C ARG A 44 -1.14 12.38 -22.43
N GLU A 45 -0.09 11.59 -22.27
CA GLU A 45 0.41 11.13 -20.98
C GLU A 45 1.37 12.15 -20.39
N PHE A 46 1.29 12.35 -19.05
CA PHE A 46 2.23 13.18 -18.32
C PHE A 46 2.31 12.77 -16.86
N ASP A 47 3.41 13.07 -16.23
CA ASP A 47 3.71 12.67 -14.86
C ASP A 47 3.42 13.81 -13.88
N VAL A 48 2.70 13.50 -12.81
CA VAL A 48 2.40 14.46 -11.73
C VAL A 48 2.43 13.75 -10.38
N PRO A 49 2.63 14.49 -9.27
CA PRO A 49 2.44 13.92 -7.95
C PRO A 49 1.02 13.36 -7.78
N ARG A 50 0.88 12.24 -7.07
CA ARG A 50 -0.42 11.57 -6.87
C ARG A 50 -1.52 12.48 -6.33
N TRP A 51 -1.18 13.38 -5.41
CA TRP A 51 -2.16 14.32 -4.89
C TRP A 51 -2.72 15.26 -5.98
N ALA A 52 -1.88 15.70 -6.90
CA ALA A 52 -2.29 16.51 -8.05
C ALA A 52 -3.11 15.68 -9.05
N ALA A 53 -2.69 14.43 -9.32
CA ALA A 53 -3.48 13.49 -10.11
C ALA A 53 -4.89 13.34 -9.56
N ASN A 54 -5.07 13.19 -8.24
CA ASN A 54 -6.37 13.08 -7.61
C ASN A 54 -7.26 14.31 -7.86
N VAL A 55 -6.70 15.52 -7.84
CA VAL A 55 -7.42 16.76 -8.16
C VAL A 55 -7.84 16.78 -9.64
N LEU A 56 -6.94 16.43 -10.54
CA LEU A 56 -7.22 16.37 -11.98
C LEU A 56 -8.31 15.34 -12.31
N ILE A 57 -8.30 14.18 -11.63
CA ILE A 57 -9.31 13.13 -11.78
C ILE A 57 -10.66 13.60 -11.22
N ALA A 58 -10.68 14.19 -10.03
CA ALA A 58 -11.89 14.69 -9.40
C ALA A 58 -12.59 15.78 -10.23
N THR A 59 -11.81 16.55 -11.01
CA THR A 59 -12.30 17.59 -11.92
C THR A 59 -12.55 17.08 -13.35
N ASN A 60 -12.46 15.78 -13.61
CA ASN A 60 -12.58 15.15 -14.92
C ASN A 60 -11.61 15.69 -15.98
N ARG A 61 -10.44 16.14 -15.56
CA ARG A 61 -9.38 16.68 -16.43
C ARG A 61 -8.39 15.60 -16.87
N ALA A 62 -8.18 14.57 -16.06
CA ALA A 62 -7.30 13.45 -16.37
C ALA A 62 -7.85 12.13 -15.85
N LYS A 63 -7.22 11.02 -16.29
CA LYS A 63 -7.42 9.65 -15.78
C LYS A 63 -6.07 9.06 -15.43
N LEU A 64 -6.01 8.15 -14.46
CA LEU A 64 -4.81 7.36 -14.22
C LEU A 64 -4.50 6.51 -15.46
N LYS A 65 -3.24 6.41 -15.82
CA LYS A 65 -2.77 5.49 -16.86
C LYS A 65 -2.88 4.05 -16.38
N ASP A 66 -2.38 3.79 -15.17
CA ASP A 66 -2.46 2.46 -14.57
C ASP A 66 -3.85 2.25 -13.97
N PRO A 67 -4.47 1.09 -14.20
CA PRO A 67 -5.77 0.79 -13.64
C PRO A 67 -5.73 0.78 -12.12
N ILE A 68 -6.81 1.22 -11.51
CA ILE A 68 -7.01 1.09 -10.07
C ILE A 68 -7.12 -0.40 -9.74
N LEU A 69 -6.38 -0.86 -8.72
CA LEU A 69 -6.43 -2.24 -8.27
C LEU A 69 -7.87 -2.68 -7.98
N GLY A 70 -8.21 -3.87 -8.45
CA GLY A 70 -9.54 -4.45 -8.27
C GLY A 70 -9.50 -5.80 -7.55
N VAL A 71 -10.68 -6.43 -7.45
CA VAL A 71 -10.83 -7.77 -6.84
C VAL A 71 -9.88 -8.80 -7.44
N PRO A 72 -9.71 -8.91 -8.79
CA PRO A 72 -8.82 -9.90 -9.38
C PRO A 72 -7.34 -9.73 -8.97
N ASP A 73 -6.88 -8.48 -8.79
CA ASP A 73 -5.49 -8.20 -8.42
C ASP A 73 -5.20 -8.66 -6.99
N LEU A 74 -6.16 -8.41 -6.07
CA LEU A 74 -6.05 -8.88 -4.69
C LEU A 74 -6.14 -10.41 -4.61
N GLN A 75 -7.04 -11.03 -5.37
CA GLN A 75 -7.15 -12.50 -5.44
C GLN A 75 -5.83 -13.12 -5.91
N LYS A 76 -5.22 -12.56 -6.95
CA LYS A 76 -3.94 -13.01 -7.46
C LYS A 76 -2.81 -12.82 -6.44
N ALA A 77 -2.78 -11.70 -5.72
CA ALA A 77 -1.80 -11.45 -4.67
C ALA A 77 -1.97 -12.45 -3.51
N LEU A 78 -3.20 -12.66 -3.04
CA LEU A 78 -3.51 -13.62 -1.99
C LEU A 78 -3.16 -15.06 -2.40
N TRP A 79 -3.54 -15.46 -3.61
CA TRP A 79 -3.24 -16.80 -4.13
C TRP A 79 -1.73 -17.07 -4.18
N ARG A 80 -0.92 -16.12 -4.65
CA ARG A 80 0.55 -16.23 -4.63
C ARG A 80 1.10 -16.31 -3.22
N GLU A 81 0.55 -15.52 -2.31
CA GLU A 81 0.99 -15.50 -0.92
C GLU A 81 0.67 -16.80 -0.19
N THR A 82 -0.51 -17.37 -0.40
CA THR A 82 -0.94 -18.63 0.24
C THR A 82 -0.31 -19.87 -0.40
N GLY A 83 -0.01 -19.84 -1.69
CA GLY A 83 0.59 -20.94 -2.41
C GLY A 83 2.05 -21.23 -2.07
N GLU A 84 2.76 -20.27 -1.48
CA GLU A 84 4.17 -20.39 -1.19
C GLU A 84 4.45 -20.25 0.32
N PRO A 85 5.38 -21.04 0.89
CA PRO A 85 5.73 -20.94 2.32
C PRO A 85 6.52 -19.67 2.65
N VAL A 86 7.14 -19.05 1.65
CA VAL A 86 7.94 -17.82 1.78
C VAL A 86 7.14 -16.59 1.41
N LEU A 87 7.55 -15.45 1.98
CA LEU A 87 6.94 -14.16 1.70
C LEU A 87 7.09 -13.81 0.20
N GLN A 88 6.01 -13.39 -0.44
CA GLN A 88 6.01 -12.98 -1.84
C GLN A 88 6.19 -11.45 -1.97
N SER A 89 6.83 -11.00 -3.06
CA SER A 89 7.01 -9.56 -3.30
C SER A 89 5.68 -8.92 -3.68
N LEU A 90 5.37 -7.81 -3.03
CA LEU A 90 4.27 -6.92 -3.40
C LEU A 90 4.82 -5.67 -4.11
N PRO A 91 4.04 -5.05 -5.01
CA PRO A 91 4.42 -3.77 -5.60
C PRO A 91 4.67 -2.68 -4.54
N PRO A 92 5.46 -1.66 -4.84
CA PRO A 92 5.64 -0.52 -3.94
C PRO A 92 4.30 0.14 -3.58
N ASN A 93 4.17 0.55 -2.32
CA ASN A 93 2.96 1.21 -1.81
C ASN A 93 1.66 0.39 -1.97
N TYR A 94 1.75 -0.94 -2.03
CA TYR A 94 0.62 -1.82 -2.33
C TYR A 94 -0.58 -1.57 -1.40
N TYR A 95 -0.36 -1.52 -0.10
CA TYR A 95 -1.42 -1.29 0.88
C TYR A 95 -2.12 0.06 0.71
N PHE A 96 -1.38 1.11 0.37
CA PHE A 96 -1.95 2.42 0.07
C PHE A 96 -2.77 2.40 -1.23
N GLN A 97 -2.31 1.67 -2.25
CA GLN A 97 -3.04 1.55 -3.52
C GLN A 97 -4.37 0.81 -3.31
N VAL A 98 -4.36 -0.32 -2.60
CA VAL A 98 -5.58 -1.09 -2.30
C VAL A 98 -6.55 -0.27 -1.46
N ARG A 99 -6.08 0.40 -0.42
CA ARG A 99 -6.92 1.29 0.41
C ARG A 99 -7.52 2.42 -0.41
N GLY A 100 -6.73 3.05 -1.27
CA GLY A 100 -7.22 4.09 -2.18
C GLY A 100 -8.30 3.57 -3.14
N ALA A 101 -8.18 2.34 -3.63
CA ALA A 101 -9.19 1.70 -4.46
C ALA A 101 -10.50 1.44 -3.67
N ILE A 102 -10.39 0.94 -2.44
CA ILE A 102 -11.57 0.73 -1.56
C ILE A 102 -12.23 2.06 -1.21
N GLU A 103 -11.44 3.09 -0.85
CA GLU A 103 -11.94 4.44 -0.57
C GLU A 103 -12.68 5.03 -1.78
N HIS A 104 -12.17 4.82 -2.99
CA HIS A 104 -12.84 5.24 -4.23
C HIS A 104 -14.19 4.56 -4.41
N LEU A 105 -14.27 3.24 -4.25
CA LEU A 105 -15.55 2.50 -4.31
C LEU A 105 -16.52 2.98 -3.25
N THR A 106 -16.05 3.23 -2.02
CA THR A 106 -16.86 3.76 -0.93
C THR A 106 -17.47 5.12 -1.29
N GLN A 107 -16.68 6.01 -1.88
CA GLN A 107 -17.16 7.33 -2.31
C GLN A 107 -18.18 7.24 -3.45
N LEU A 108 -17.98 6.34 -4.41
CA LEU A 108 -18.93 6.10 -5.49
C LEU A 108 -20.25 5.53 -4.95
N ASN A 109 -20.19 4.58 -4.01
CA ASN A 109 -21.38 3.99 -3.40
C ASN A 109 -22.17 5.00 -2.55
N ARG A 110 -21.49 5.94 -1.88
CA ARG A 110 -22.15 7.04 -1.15
C ARG A 110 -22.91 7.99 -2.09
N LYS A 111 -22.38 8.26 -3.28
CA LYS A 111 -23.00 9.16 -4.27
C LYS A 111 -24.16 8.49 -5.04
N ALA A 112 -23.95 7.24 -5.43
CA ALA A 112 -24.92 6.44 -6.19
C ALA A 112 -24.74 4.96 -5.80
N PRO A 113 -25.55 4.45 -4.86
CA PRO A 113 -25.48 3.05 -4.42
C PRO A 113 -25.62 2.08 -5.60
N ASN A 114 -24.80 1.02 -5.59
CA ASN A 114 -24.83 -0.02 -6.61
C ASN A 114 -24.38 -1.35 -5.99
N ASP A 115 -25.22 -2.36 -6.06
CA ASP A 115 -24.98 -3.65 -5.40
C ASP A 115 -23.70 -4.34 -5.86
N VAL A 116 -23.41 -4.30 -7.15
CA VAL A 116 -22.20 -4.91 -7.72
C VAL A 116 -20.94 -4.25 -7.14
N ARG A 117 -20.94 -2.91 -7.02
CA ARG A 117 -19.81 -2.18 -6.42
C ARG A 117 -19.70 -2.40 -4.91
N MET A 118 -20.84 -2.53 -4.22
CA MET A 118 -20.86 -2.83 -2.77
C MET A 118 -20.27 -4.22 -2.51
N VAL A 119 -20.67 -5.21 -3.30
CA VAL A 119 -20.09 -6.57 -3.24
C VAL A 119 -18.60 -6.55 -3.54
N ALA A 120 -18.17 -5.82 -4.59
CA ALA A 120 -16.77 -5.69 -4.92
C ALA A 120 -15.96 -5.02 -3.79
N GLN A 121 -16.50 -3.97 -3.16
CA GLN A 121 -15.88 -3.30 -2.01
C GLN A 121 -15.69 -4.28 -0.85
N THR A 122 -16.76 -4.95 -0.40
CA THR A 122 -16.70 -5.92 0.70
C THR A 122 -15.70 -7.04 0.41
N LYS A 123 -15.70 -7.54 -0.84
CA LYS A 123 -14.77 -8.58 -1.26
C LYS A 123 -13.31 -8.09 -1.22
N MET A 124 -13.02 -6.88 -1.64
CA MET A 124 -11.69 -6.29 -1.54
C MET A 124 -11.22 -6.12 -0.10
N GLU A 125 -12.11 -5.67 0.81
CA GLU A 125 -11.82 -5.53 2.24
C GLU A 125 -11.49 -6.88 2.87
N THR A 126 -12.24 -7.93 2.54
CA THR A 126 -11.99 -9.31 3.01
C THR A 126 -10.65 -9.83 2.48
N LEU A 127 -10.42 -9.77 1.17
CA LEU A 127 -9.17 -10.23 0.54
C LEU A 127 -7.94 -9.49 1.07
N LEU A 128 -8.06 -8.19 1.33
CA LEU A 128 -6.98 -7.41 1.93
C LEU A 128 -6.67 -7.90 3.36
N ARG A 129 -7.69 -8.17 4.16
CA ARG A 129 -7.52 -8.71 5.51
C ARG A 129 -6.85 -10.07 5.47
N ASP A 130 -7.35 -10.99 4.64
CA ASP A 130 -6.77 -12.33 4.49
C ASP A 130 -5.30 -12.27 4.03
N LEU A 131 -4.98 -11.36 3.11
CA LEU A 131 -3.61 -11.15 2.67
C LEU A 131 -2.71 -10.67 3.81
N ILE A 132 -3.17 -9.67 4.58
CA ILE A 132 -2.43 -9.13 5.73
C ILE A 132 -2.20 -10.23 6.77
N ASP A 133 -3.22 -11.02 7.11
CA ASP A 133 -3.13 -12.07 8.12
C ASP A 133 -2.15 -13.17 7.70
N ASN A 134 -2.19 -13.62 6.45
CA ASN A 134 -1.23 -14.59 5.91
C ASN A 134 0.21 -14.05 5.95
N ARG A 135 0.42 -12.80 5.57
CA ARG A 135 1.73 -12.16 5.60
C ARG A 135 2.23 -11.95 7.03
N LEU A 136 1.36 -11.51 7.93
CA LEU A 136 1.68 -11.33 9.34
C LEU A 136 2.16 -12.65 9.98
N MET A 137 1.48 -13.76 9.72
CA MET A 137 1.90 -15.08 10.20
C MET A 137 3.30 -15.46 9.70
N LYS A 138 3.63 -15.15 8.45
CA LYS A 138 4.97 -15.39 7.91
C LYS A 138 6.02 -14.48 8.54
N LEU A 139 5.70 -13.20 8.72
CA LEU A 139 6.59 -12.24 9.39
C LEU A 139 6.90 -12.65 10.82
N MET A 140 5.90 -13.11 11.57
CA MET A 140 6.08 -13.64 12.92
C MET A 140 7.00 -14.86 12.94
N LYS A 141 6.77 -15.84 12.04
CA LYS A 141 7.63 -17.01 11.93
C LYS A 141 9.08 -16.64 11.56
N LEU A 142 9.27 -15.65 10.71
CA LEU A 142 10.59 -15.15 10.30
C LEU A 142 11.29 -14.39 11.44
N SER A 143 10.56 -13.64 12.26
CA SER A 143 11.13 -12.87 13.36
C SER A 143 11.72 -13.75 14.49
N LEU A 144 11.31 -15.02 14.55
CA LEU A 144 11.86 -16.04 15.46
C LEU A 144 13.10 -16.76 14.90
N ARG A 145 13.47 -16.53 13.64
CA ARG A 145 14.59 -17.21 12.97
C ARG A 145 15.63 -16.19 12.54
N GLU A 146 16.89 -16.42 12.84
CA GLU A 146 17.97 -15.49 12.43
C GLU A 146 18.39 -15.64 10.96
N GLU A 147 18.13 -16.81 10.36
CA GLU A 147 18.61 -17.14 9.03
C GLU A 147 17.77 -16.50 7.91
N ARG A 148 18.45 -16.02 6.86
CA ARG A 148 17.87 -15.47 5.60
C ARG A 148 17.06 -14.18 5.71
N VAL A 149 17.21 -13.41 6.76
CA VAL A 149 16.47 -12.15 6.98
C VAL A 149 16.70 -11.13 5.86
N ARG A 150 17.92 -11.01 5.33
CA ARG A 150 18.26 -9.99 4.32
C ARG A 150 17.47 -10.14 3.01
N GLU A 151 17.41 -11.36 2.47
CA GLU A 151 16.69 -11.63 1.21
C GLU A 151 15.18 -11.48 1.39
N THR A 152 14.67 -11.90 2.53
CA THR A 152 13.23 -11.79 2.82
C THR A 152 12.81 -10.34 3.07
N LYS A 153 13.67 -9.51 3.68
CA LYS A 153 13.40 -8.06 3.85
C LYS A 153 13.18 -7.33 2.54
N LYS A 154 13.80 -7.76 1.43
CA LYS A 154 13.58 -7.19 0.10
C LYS A 154 12.16 -7.41 -0.41
N LYS A 155 11.46 -8.46 0.06
CA LYS A 155 10.09 -8.80 -0.31
C LYS A 155 9.03 -8.14 0.57
N MET A 156 9.44 -7.49 1.65
CA MET A 156 8.55 -6.77 2.57
C MET A 156 8.22 -5.37 2.04
N THR A 157 7.00 -4.93 2.28
CA THR A 157 6.66 -3.51 2.12
C THR A 157 7.35 -2.68 3.21
N GLU A 158 7.32 -1.35 3.10
CA GLU A 158 7.92 -0.46 4.10
C GLU A 158 7.23 -0.62 5.47
N GLU A 159 5.89 -0.76 5.48
CA GLU A 159 5.11 -1.00 6.69
C GLU A 159 5.49 -2.31 7.36
N GLU A 160 5.71 -3.35 6.56
CA GLU A 160 6.09 -4.67 7.04
C GLU A 160 7.52 -4.70 7.58
N ARG A 161 8.47 -4.03 6.93
CA ARG A 161 9.84 -3.87 7.44
C ARG A 161 9.86 -3.20 8.79
N TRP A 162 9.11 -2.11 8.91
CA TRP A 162 8.99 -1.40 10.17
C TRP A 162 8.41 -2.28 11.29
N LEU A 163 7.36 -3.03 11.00
CA LEU A 163 6.77 -3.99 11.95
C LEU A 163 7.75 -5.10 12.30
N PHE A 164 8.36 -5.71 11.30
CA PHE A 164 9.30 -6.81 11.45
C PHE A 164 10.48 -6.46 12.37
N ASP A 165 11.11 -5.29 12.16
CA ASP A 165 12.23 -4.85 12.97
C ASP A 165 11.85 -4.70 14.45
N ARG A 166 10.63 -4.25 14.74
CA ARG A 166 10.11 -4.16 16.12
C ARG A 166 9.76 -5.51 16.72
N LEU A 167 9.18 -6.39 15.93
CA LEU A 167 8.87 -7.76 16.37
C LEU A 167 10.15 -8.50 16.77
N VAL A 168 11.21 -8.41 15.97
CA VAL A 168 12.51 -9.05 16.28
C VAL A 168 13.04 -8.54 17.62
N ILE A 169 13.04 -7.23 17.84
CA ILE A 169 13.55 -6.65 19.11
C ILE A 169 12.67 -7.09 20.29
N LEU A 170 11.34 -7.01 20.15
CA LEU A 170 10.41 -7.38 21.21
C LEU A 170 10.54 -8.84 21.61
N LEU A 171 10.57 -9.74 20.63
CA LEU A 171 10.63 -11.18 20.88
C LEU A 171 11.96 -11.58 21.49
N ARG A 172 13.09 -11.00 21.04
CA ARG A 172 14.41 -11.25 21.64
C ARG A 172 14.49 -10.78 23.08
N ASN A 173 14.01 -9.58 23.37
CA ASN A 173 14.00 -9.07 24.74
C ASN A 173 13.15 -9.94 25.64
N TRP A 174 11.95 -10.30 25.20
CA TRP A 174 11.06 -11.18 25.95
C TRP A 174 11.70 -12.56 26.19
N GLN A 175 12.31 -13.18 25.17
CA GLN A 175 13.00 -14.46 25.33
C GLN A 175 14.14 -14.35 26.35
N LYS A 176 14.93 -13.26 26.29
CA LYS A 176 16.01 -13.02 27.26
C LYS A 176 15.48 -12.94 28.68
N GLU A 177 14.48 -12.11 28.94
CA GLU A 177 13.87 -11.94 30.28
C GLU A 177 13.32 -13.27 30.84
N VAL A 178 12.67 -14.07 29.98
CA VAL A 178 12.07 -15.36 30.44
C VAL A 178 13.15 -16.44 30.66
N THR A 179 14.31 -16.37 29.98
CA THR A 179 15.37 -17.38 30.12
C THR A 179 16.45 -17.00 31.13
N GLU A 180 16.53 -15.72 31.55
CA GLU A 180 17.44 -15.29 32.63
C GLU A 180 16.93 -15.85 33.96
N ILE A 181 17.66 -16.83 34.51
CA ILE A 181 17.45 -17.31 35.88
C ILE A 181 18.22 -16.34 36.79
N GLU A 182 17.51 -15.55 37.60
CA GLU A 182 18.15 -14.82 38.70
C GLU A 182 18.73 -15.84 39.68
N VAL A 183 20.05 -16.03 39.63
CA VAL A 183 20.78 -16.72 40.69
C VAL A 183 20.92 -15.70 41.82
N SER A 184 20.01 -15.73 42.77
CA SER A 184 20.14 -14.97 44.01
C SER A 184 21.34 -15.56 44.81
N ASP A 185 22.36 -14.73 45.03
CA ASP A 185 23.44 -15.02 45.97
C ASP A 185 22.97 -15.07 47.43
#